data_f9de337fb27addf64adb51c51a6505ca
#
_entry.id   f9de337fb27addf64adb51c51a6505ca
#
_cell.length_a   1.000
_cell.length_b   1.000
_cell.length_c   1.000
_cell.angle_alpha   90.00
_cell.angle_beta   90.00
_cell.angle_gamma   90.00
#
_symmetry.space_group_name_H-M   'P 1'
#
loop_
_entity.id
_entity.type
_entity.pdbx_description
1 polymer ?
#
loop_
_entity_poly.entity_id
_entity_poly.type
_entity_poly.pdbx_seq_one_letter_code
_entity_poly.pdbx_strand_id
1 'polypeptide(L)'
;PVLYRNAETFVFPSRREGFGLPVLEALACGTPVVTSNSTSLPEVVGEAGFAVDPDDARGMAGAIIATIVQENLAAELRQKSKQQAATFSWERTATETLLVYDRVLAGA
;
A
#
# COMPACT_ATOMS: atom_id res chain seq x y z
N PRO A 1 9.00 -8.08 -9.77
CA PRO A 1 9.13 -8.90 -8.54
C PRO A 1 10.55 -8.93 -7.99
N VAL A 2 11.57 -9.12 -8.86
CA VAL A 2 12.95 -9.21 -8.38
C VAL A 2 13.39 -7.90 -7.72
N LEU A 3 13.11 -6.76 -8.34
CA LEU A 3 13.47 -5.45 -7.78
C LEU A 3 12.73 -5.19 -6.46
N TYR A 4 11.45 -5.49 -6.39
CA TYR A 4 10.69 -5.32 -5.16
C TYR A 4 11.24 -6.19 -4.03
N ARG A 5 11.50 -7.46 -4.27
CA ARG A 5 11.97 -8.39 -3.25
C ARG A 5 13.32 -8.01 -2.67
N ASN A 6 14.18 -7.40 -3.47
CA ASN A 6 15.53 -7.02 -3.06
C ASN A 6 15.64 -5.58 -2.56
N ALA A 7 14.56 -4.81 -2.61
CA ALA A 7 14.54 -3.45 -2.09
C ALA A 7 14.37 -3.44 -0.57
N GLU A 8 15.06 -2.54 0.09
CA GLU A 8 14.88 -2.29 1.53
C GLU A 8 13.54 -1.60 1.79
N THR A 9 13.15 -0.71 0.89
CA THR A 9 11.85 -0.04 0.94
C THR A 9 11.45 0.38 -0.47
N PHE A 10 10.15 0.48 -0.70
CA PHE A 10 9.59 1.01 -1.94
C PHE A 10 8.95 2.37 -1.65
N VAL A 11 9.42 3.40 -2.35
CA VAL A 11 8.95 4.78 -2.16
C VAL A 11 8.08 5.18 -3.34
N PHE A 12 6.84 5.56 -3.04
CA PHE A 12 5.86 5.91 -4.08
C PHE A 12 5.12 7.21 -3.71
N PRO A 13 5.73 8.39 -3.94
CA PRO A 13 5.19 9.68 -3.51
C PRO A 13 4.20 10.27 -4.51
N SER A 14 3.35 9.46 -5.12
CA SER A 14 2.40 9.92 -6.12
C SER A 14 1.34 10.83 -5.51
N ARG A 15 0.98 11.88 -6.22
CA ARG A 15 -0.06 12.82 -5.80
C ARG A 15 -1.47 12.38 -6.21
N ARG A 16 -1.56 11.55 -7.24
CA ARG A 16 -2.85 11.06 -7.74
C ARG A 16 -2.71 9.69 -8.35
N GLU A 17 -3.47 8.76 -7.82
CA GLU A 17 -3.54 7.38 -8.32
C GLU A 17 -4.97 6.88 -8.29
N GLY A 18 -5.35 6.09 -9.29
CA GLY A 18 -6.65 5.43 -9.30
C GLY A 18 -6.75 4.37 -8.21
N PHE A 19 -5.73 3.52 -8.09
CA PHE A 19 -5.68 2.47 -7.08
C PHE A 19 -4.32 2.39 -6.38
N GLY A 20 -3.23 2.43 -7.15
CA GLY A 20 -1.88 2.27 -6.61
C GLY A 20 -1.38 0.84 -6.77
N LEU A 21 -1.54 0.24 -7.95
CA LEU A 21 -1.06 -1.12 -8.23
C LEU A 21 0.43 -1.32 -7.91
N PRO A 22 1.35 -0.36 -8.20
CA PRO A 22 2.74 -0.53 -7.81
C PRO A 22 2.94 -0.72 -6.31
N VAL A 23 2.16 -0.03 -5.48
CA VAL A 23 2.20 -0.20 -4.02
C VAL A 23 1.75 -1.62 -3.65
N LEU A 24 0.65 -2.09 -4.23
CA LEU A 24 0.16 -3.43 -3.98
C LEU A 24 1.17 -4.50 -4.41
N GLU A 25 1.83 -4.31 -5.55
CA GLU A 25 2.87 -5.21 -6.04
C GLU A 25 4.04 -5.29 -5.05
N ALA A 26 4.49 -4.15 -4.51
CA ALA A 26 5.56 -4.11 -3.51
C ALA A 26 5.14 -4.84 -2.23
N LEU A 27 3.92 -4.60 -1.76
CA LEU A 27 3.38 -5.29 -0.58
C LEU A 27 3.33 -6.81 -0.78
N ALA A 28 2.90 -7.25 -1.96
CA ALA A 28 2.83 -8.67 -2.28
C ALA A 28 4.21 -9.34 -2.24
N CYS A 29 5.26 -8.59 -2.54
CA CYS A 29 6.64 -9.06 -2.43
C CYS A 29 7.21 -8.96 -1.01
N GLY A 30 6.45 -8.47 -0.07
CA GLY A 30 6.89 -8.28 1.31
C GLY A 30 7.84 -7.11 1.49
N THR A 31 7.81 -6.13 0.60
CA THR A 31 8.67 -4.95 0.68
C THR A 31 7.98 -3.85 1.47
N PRO A 32 8.63 -3.28 2.49
CA PRO A 32 8.07 -2.12 3.20
C PRO A 32 7.82 -0.95 2.24
N VAL A 33 6.72 -0.25 2.42
CA VAL A 33 6.31 0.83 1.53
C VAL A 33 6.25 2.16 2.27
N VAL A 34 6.78 3.19 1.65
CA VAL A 34 6.56 4.58 2.03
C VAL A 34 5.88 5.26 0.86
N THR A 35 4.66 5.70 1.05
CA THR A 35 3.84 6.29 0.00
C THR A 35 3.26 7.62 0.44
N SER A 36 2.65 8.34 -0.49
CA SER A 36 1.87 9.53 -0.14
C SER A 36 0.54 9.12 0.49
N ASN A 37 -0.09 10.05 1.21
CA ASN A 37 -1.42 9.84 1.79
C ASN A 37 -2.53 10.31 0.85
N SER A 38 -2.24 10.42 -0.44
CA SER A 38 -3.17 10.92 -1.46
C SER A 38 -4.05 9.83 -2.03
N THR A 39 -5.27 10.20 -2.40
CA THR A 39 -6.26 9.35 -3.09
C THR A 39 -6.48 8.00 -2.40
N SER A 40 -6.28 6.88 -3.11
CA SER A 40 -6.51 5.53 -2.60
C SER A 40 -5.31 4.91 -1.88
N LEU A 41 -4.15 5.56 -1.88
CA LEU A 41 -2.91 4.98 -1.36
C LEU A 41 -2.95 4.61 0.12
N PRO A 42 -3.56 5.42 1.02
CA PRO A 42 -3.69 5.01 2.42
C PRO A 42 -4.49 3.72 2.60
N GLU A 43 -5.53 3.53 1.79
CA GLU A 43 -6.33 2.31 1.83
C GLU A 43 -5.53 1.09 1.37
N VAL A 44 -4.74 1.26 0.33
CA VAL A 44 -3.92 0.17 -0.22
C VAL A 44 -2.83 -0.24 0.76
N VAL A 45 -2.12 0.73 1.33
CA VAL A 45 -0.99 0.44 2.22
C VAL A 45 -1.43 -0.03 3.60
N GLY A 46 -2.55 0.47 4.11
CA GLY A 46 -3.05 0.13 5.44
C GLY A 46 -1.99 0.36 6.52
N GLU A 47 -1.82 -0.62 7.39
CA GLU A 47 -0.81 -0.58 8.46
C GLU A 47 0.54 -1.18 8.03
N ALA A 48 0.67 -1.57 6.77
CA ALA A 48 1.86 -2.24 6.27
C ALA A 48 2.98 -1.30 5.86
N GLY A 49 2.77 0.01 5.96
CA GLY A 49 3.78 0.99 5.61
C GLY A 49 3.39 2.37 6.11
N PHE A 50 4.05 3.37 5.55
CA PHE A 50 3.80 4.76 5.92
C PHE A 50 3.13 5.51 4.78
N ALA A 51 2.05 6.23 5.11
CA ALA A 51 1.39 7.16 4.19
C ALA A 51 1.68 8.58 4.71
N VAL A 52 2.40 9.36 3.93
CA VAL A 52 2.91 10.68 4.31
C VAL A 52 2.43 11.73 3.31
N ASP A 53 2.18 12.94 3.78
CA ASP A 53 1.85 14.05 2.89
C ASP A 53 2.94 14.20 1.83
N PRO A 54 2.60 14.21 0.53
CA PRO A 54 3.60 14.29 -0.54
C PRO A 54 4.41 15.60 -0.52
N ASP A 55 3.93 16.63 0.16
CA ASP A 55 4.65 17.89 0.34
C ASP A 55 5.52 17.91 1.59
N ASP A 56 5.44 16.88 2.45
CA ASP A 56 6.25 16.76 3.66
C ASP A 56 7.52 15.95 3.37
N ALA A 57 8.53 16.61 2.82
CA ALA A 57 9.80 15.95 2.48
C ALA A 57 10.50 15.38 3.72
N ARG A 58 10.41 16.06 4.86
CA ARG A 58 11.05 15.59 6.10
C ARG A 58 10.35 14.36 6.65
N GLY A 59 9.03 14.34 6.64
CA GLY A 59 8.25 13.17 7.04
C GLY A 59 8.52 11.98 6.15
N MET A 60 8.58 12.21 4.85
CA MET A 60 8.91 11.17 3.87
C MET A 60 10.31 10.60 4.12
N ALA A 61 11.31 11.46 4.28
CA ALA A 61 12.67 11.05 4.57
C ALA A 61 12.76 10.28 5.89
N GLY A 62 12.08 10.74 6.93
CA GLY A 62 12.03 10.06 8.22
C GLY A 62 11.45 8.67 8.12
N ALA A 63 10.37 8.52 7.37
CA ALA A 63 9.75 7.21 7.15
C ALA A 63 10.70 6.26 6.39
N ILE A 64 11.36 6.75 5.35
CA ILE A 64 12.33 5.95 4.58
C ILE A 64 13.47 5.49 5.48
N ILE A 65 14.05 6.41 6.26
CA ILE A 65 15.14 6.09 7.17
C ILE A 65 14.71 5.04 8.19
N ALA A 66 13.51 5.19 8.76
CA ALA A 66 12.99 4.24 9.74
C ALA A 66 12.89 2.83 9.17
N THR A 67 12.44 2.68 7.92
CA THR A 67 12.33 1.35 7.29
C THR A 67 13.69 0.72 6.98
N ILE A 68 14.74 1.54 6.85
CA ILE A 68 16.08 1.03 6.54
C ILE A 68 16.86 0.69 7.81
N VAL A 69 16.83 1.55 8.83
CA VAL A 69 17.71 1.41 9.98
C VAL A 69 17.09 0.67 11.17
N GLN A 70 15.78 0.61 11.28
CA GLN A 70 15.10 -0.10 12.37
C GLN A 70 14.74 -1.52 11.94
N GLU A 71 15.62 -2.47 12.24
CA GLU A 71 15.46 -3.87 11.80
C GLU A 71 14.16 -4.51 12.29
N ASN A 72 13.76 -4.27 13.53
CA ASN A 72 12.51 -4.81 14.07
C ASN A 72 11.29 -4.25 13.36
N LEU A 73 11.30 -2.95 13.06
CA LEU A 73 10.23 -2.31 12.32
C LEU A 73 10.17 -2.85 10.89
N ALA A 74 11.31 -2.97 10.23
CA ALA A 74 11.38 -3.51 8.87
C ALA A 74 10.82 -4.94 8.81
N ALA A 75 11.18 -5.79 9.76
CA ALA A 75 10.68 -7.17 9.83
C ALA A 75 9.16 -7.21 10.04
N GLU A 76 8.64 -6.37 10.93
CA GLU A 76 7.20 -6.24 11.17
C GLU A 76 6.46 -5.77 9.93
N LEU A 77 6.98 -4.76 9.26
CA LEU A 77 6.37 -4.23 8.04
C LEU A 77 6.39 -5.23 6.89
N ARG A 78 7.46 -6.02 6.76
CA ARG A 78 7.52 -7.09 5.75
C ARG A 78 6.42 -8.12 5.95
N GLN A 79 6.18 -8.51 7.18
CA GLN A 79 5.11 -9.45 7.51
C GLN A 79 3.73 -8.82 7.26
N LYS A 80 3.52 -7.61 7.72
CA LYS A 80 2.26 -6.88 7.51
C LYS A 80 2.00 -6.62 6.03
N SER A 81 3.05 -6.38 5.24
CA SER A 81 2.92 -6.16 3.80
C SER A 81 2.26 -7.35 3.10
N LYS A 82 2.72 -8.55 3.39
CA LYS A 82 2.14 -9.76 2.80
C LYS A 82 0.69 -9.98 3.25
N GLN A 83 0.40 -9.72 4.52
CA GLN A 83 -0.95 -9.81 5.06
C GLN A 83 -1.88 -8.79 4.41
N GLN A 84 -1.41 -7.56 4.24
CA GLN A 84 -2.19 -6.49 3.62
C GLN A 84 -2.49 -6.82 2.15
N ALA A 85 -1.49 -7.28 1.40
CA ALA A 85 -1.67 -7.65 0.00
C ALA A 85 -2.70 -8.79 -0.16
N ALA A 86 -2.74 -9.71 0.79
CA ALA A 86 -3.67 -10.83 0.76
C ALA A 86 -5.14 -10.40 0.92
N THR A 87 -5.40 -9.18 1.42
CA THR A 87 -6.77 -8.65 1.52
C THR A 87 -7.33 -8.19 0.17
N PHE A 88 -6.49 -8.09 -0.86
CA PHE A 88 -6.89 -7.66 -2.20
C PHE A 88 -6.86 -8.84 -3.17
N SER A 89 -7.90 -8.98 -3.97
CA SER A 89 -7.96 -9.95 -5.05
C SER A 89 -8.93 -9.47 -6.12
N TRP A 90 -8.73 -9.93 -7.35
CA TRP A 90 -9.68 -9.66 -8.42
C TRP A 90 -11.04 -10.29 -8.14
N GLU A 91 -11.06 -11.46 -7.51
CA GLU A 91 -12.29 -12.14 -7.11
C GLU A 91 -13.09 -11.29 -6.12
N ARG A 92 -12.45 -10.77 -5.10
CA ARG A 92 -13.07 -9.89 -4.13
C ARG A 92 -13.57 -8.60 -4.78
N THR A 93 -12.77 -8.00 -5.67
CA THR A 93 -13.15 -6.80 -6.41
C THR A 93 -14.40 -7.05 -7.23
N ALA A 94 -14.47 -8.17 -7.95
CA ALA A 94 -15.64 -8.53 -8.75
C ALA A 94 -16.87 -8.74 -7.85
N THR A 95 -16.73 -9.46 -6.75
CA THR A 95 -17.81 -9.73 -5.81
C THR A 95 -18.37 -8.45 -5.22
N GLU A 96 -17.51 -7.57 -4.72
CA GLU A 96 -17.93 -6.31 -4.11
C GLU A 96 -18.56 -5.37 -5.13
N THR A 97 -18.06 -5.36 -6.35
CA THR A 97 -18.63 -4.58 -7.46
C THR A 97 -20.04 -5.05 -7.79
N LEU A 98 -20.24 -6.36 -7.86
CA LEU A 98 -21.59 -6.93 -8.10
C LEU A 98 -22.55 -6.58 -6.97
N LEU A 99 -22.09 -6.60 -5.73
CA LEU A 99 -22.92 -6.19 -4.58
C LEU A 99 -23.36 -4.75 -4.67
N VAL A 100 -22.50 -3.86 -5.17
CA VAL A 100 -22.85 -2.45 -5.39
C VAL A 100 -23.91 -2.34 -6.48
N TYR A 101 -23.75 -3.06 -7.59
CA TYR A 101 -24.75 -3.07 -8.66
C TYR A 101 -26.11 -3.57 -8.18
N ASP A 102 -26.12 -4.67 -7.44
CA ASP A 102 -27.35 -5.21 -6.86
C ASP A 102 -28.03 -4.21 -5.92
N ARG A 103 -27.25 -3.54 -5.11
CA ARG A 103 -27.75 -2.52 -4.18
C ARG A 103 -28.36 -1.34 -4.91
N VAL A 104 -27.73 -0.87 -5.96
CA VAL A 104 -28.25 0.24 -6.78
C VAL A 104 -29.55 -0.17 -7.49
N LEU A 105 -29.58 -1.37 -8.06
CA LEU A 105 -30.77 -1.88 -8.77
C LEU A 105 -31.93 -2.11 -7.83
N ALA A 106 -31.68 -2.57 -6.61
CA ALA A 106 -32.73 -2.85 -5.63
C ALA A 106 -33.22 -1.62 -4.89
N GLY A 107 -32.34 -0.64 -4.63
CA GLY A 107 -32.62 0.52 -3.80
C GLY A 107 -32.90 1.80 -4.55
N ALA A 108 -32.80 1.78 -5.87
CA ALA A 108 -32.97 2.99 -6.69
C ALA A 108 -34.44 3.42 -6.80
#